data_1d3a1024bbcecf40be968f857b59efa6
#
_entry.id   1d3a1024bbcecf40be968f857b59efa6
#
_cell.length_a   1.000
_cell.length_b   1.000
_cell.length_c   1.000
_cell.angle_alpha   90.00
_cell.angle_beta   90.00
_cell.angle_gamma   90.00
#
_symmetry.space_group_name_H-M   'P 1'
#
loop_
_entity.id
_entity.type
_entity.pdbx_description
1 polymer ?
#
loop_
_entity_poly.entity_id
_entity_poly.type
_entity_poly.pdbx_seq_one_letter_code
_entity_poly.pdbx_strand_id
1 'polypeptide(L)'
;MMRNKRKLKLKKFYFHPITVYLILTFLLLILSAILSGLQMQATYNTISPTTNELESTLVTVENMLNFDGMKYIFSNAMTNFLSFAPLGMLLLTLFGLSIAKSTGLLDTLCKRCLIKIDNKILTFIVIFLATISSLINDVGYVILIPISAMLFLLNNRNPHLGIIAAFAGVSFGYGVSIFVGSMEVNLIPDTTTAARLIDASAHISLTSNLFIIIAFSIILSIVGTIIIEKIIAPRLGKYKEK
;
A
#
# COMPACT_ATOMS: atom_id res chain seq x y z
N MET A 1 -25.77 -48.38 7.64
CA MET A 1 -26.16 -47.18 8.42
C MET A 1 -25.09 -46.09 8.22
N MET A 2 -25.23 -45.32 7.12
CA MET A 2 -24.23 -44.27 6.74
C MET A 2 -24.55 -42.95 7.43
N ARG A 3 -23.69 -42.50 8.32
CA ARG A 3 -23.82 -41.28 9.09
C ARG A 3 -23.40 -40.07 8.25
N ASN A 4 -24.41 -39.37 7.71
CA ASN A 4 -24.23 -38.19 6.89
C ASN A 4 -23.65 -37.03 7.75
N LYS A 5 -22.34 -36.78 7.67
CA LYS A 5 -21.69 -35.63 8.32
C LYS A 5 -22.05 -34.37 7.52
N ARG A 6 -23.09 -33.65 7.93
CA ARG A 6 -23.35 -32.28 7.48
C ARG A 6 -22.12 -31.40 7.82
N LYS A 7 -21.31 -31.09 6.83
CA LYS A 7 -20.29 -30.04 6.93
C LYS A 7 -21.04 -28.73 7.07
N LEU A 8 -21.05 -28.17 8.27
CA LEU A 8 -21.44 -26.78 8.51
C LEU A 8 -20.55 -25.90 7.65
N LYS A 9 -21.06 -25.37 6.54
CA LYS A 9 -20.45 -24.31 5.77
C LYS A 9 -20.57 -23.05 6.63
N LEU A 10 -19.54 -22.74 7.41
CA LEU A 10 -19.40 -21.43 8.00
C LEU A 10 -19.41 -20.42 6.85
N LYS A 11 -20.48 -19.64 6.74
CA LYS A 11 -20.56 -18.50 5.83
C LYS A 11 -19.43 -17.55 6.25
N LYS A 12 -18.35 -17.47 5.48
CA LYS A 12 -17.31 -16.46 5.71
C LYS A 12 -17.97 -15.10 5.53
N PHE A 13 -18.13 -14.41 6.65
CA PHE A 13 -18.68 -13.07 6.68
C PHE A 13 -17.57 -12.13 6.24
N TYR A 14 -17.59 -11.70 4.99
CA TYR A 14 -16.68 -10.68 4.49
C TYR A 14 -17.30 -9.31 4.74
N PHE A 15 -16.76 -8.57 5.68
CA PHE A 15 -17.13 -7.17 5.85
C PHE A 15 -16.63 -6.37 4.66
N HIS A 16 -17.45 -5.42 4.20
CA HIS A 16 -17.02 -4.45 3.21
C HIS A 16 -15.87 -3.60 3.80
N PRO A 17 -14.82 -3.23 3.04
CA PRO A 17 -13.70 -2.46 3.57
C PRO A 17 -14.12 -1.20 4.34
N ILE A 18 -15.09 -0.45 3.82
CA ILE A 18 -15.65 0.73 4.51
C ILE A 18 -16.18 0.38 5.91
N THR A 19 -16.88 -0.74 6.05
CA THR A 19 -17.41 -1.19 7.34
C THR A 19 -16.28 -1.50 8.33
N VAL A 20 -15.18 -2.09 7.85
CA VAL A 20 -14.00 -2.37 8.68
C VAL A 20 -13.39 -1.08 9.21
N TYR A 21 -13.20 -0.09 8.34
CA TYR A 21 -12.66 1.23 8.75
C TYR A 21 -13.58 1.94 9.74
N LEU A 22 -14.89 1.92 9.53
CA LEU A 22 -15.86 2.50 10.48
C LEU A 22 -15.80 1.82 11.85
N ILE A 23 -15.71 0.48 11.88
CA ILE A 23 -15.56 -0.27 13.14
C ILE A 23 -14.25 0.11 13.84
N LEU A 24 -13.13 0.17 13.09
CA LEU A 24 -11.84 0.55 13.67
C LEU A 24 -11.86 1.97 14.22
N THR A 25 -12.45 2.92 13.50
CA THR A 25 -12.62 4.30 13.98
C THR A 25 -13.43 4.34 15.27
N PHE A 26 -14.55 3.61 15.32
CA PHE A 26 -15.37 3.56 16.51
C PHE A 26 -14.65 2.91 17.71
N LEU A 27 -13.87 1.87 17.46
CA LEU A 27 -13.02 1.25 18.50
C LEU A 27 -11.97 2.23 19.03
N LEU A 28 -11.34 3.02 18.16
CA LEU A 28 -10.37 4.04 18.56
C LEU A 28 -11.01 5.15 19.40
N LEU A 29 -12.24 5.56 19.08
CA LEU A 29 -12.97 6.54 19.87
C LEU A 29 -13.27 6.01 21.27
N ILE A 30 -13.72 4.75 21.38
CA ILE A 30 -13.95 4.11 22.67
C ILE A 30 -12.62 4.00 23.45
N LEU A 31 -11.56 3.57 22.80
CA LEU A 31 -10.25 3.45 23.41
C LEU A 31 -9.75 4.80 23.94
N SER A 32 -9.91 5.88 23.19
CA SER A 32 -9.52 7.23 23.63
C SER A 32 -10.28 7.64 24.89
N ALA A 33 -11.58 7.34 24.97
CA ALA A 33 -12.39 7.65 26.14
C ALA A 33 -11.94 6.85 27.38
N ILE A 34 -11.63 5.56 27.21
CA ILE A 34 -11.15 4.69 28.31
C ILE A 34 -9.78 5.19 28.82
N LEU A 35 -8.83 5.41 27.89
CA LEU A 35 -7.48 5.82 28.25
C LEU A 35 -7.44 7.22 28.87
N SER A 36 -8.28 8.14 28.36
CA SER A 36 -8.45 9.46 28.96
C SER A 36 -9.06 9.39 30.36
N GLY A 37 -10.06 8.50 30.58
CA GLY A 37 -10.63 8.27 31.90
C GLY A 37 -9.62 7.69 32.91
N LEU A 38 -8.64 6.92 32.44
CA LEU A 38 -7.52 6.41 33.22
C LEU A 38 -6.39 7.45 33.41
N GLN A 39 -6.55 8.66 32.88
CA GLN A 39 -5.53 9.72 32.88
C GLN A 39 -4.15 9.25 32.39
N MET A 40 -4.15 8.36 31.37
CA MET A 40 -2.91 7.86 30.82
C MET A 40 -2.10 8.97 30.14
N GLN A 41 -0.83 9.00 30.49
CA GLN A 41 0.14 9.96 29.98
C GLN A 41 1.36 9.19 29.46
N ALA A 42 1.97 9.70 28.42
CA ALA A 42 3.22 9.17 27.91
C ALA A 42 4.21 10.31 27.70
N THR A 43 5.45 10.06 28.07
CA THR A 43 6.57 10.97 27.73
C THR A 43 7.29 10.38 26.53
N TYR A 44 7.56 11.22 25.54
CA TYR A 44 8.46 10.86 24.44
C TYR A 44 9.53 11.95 24.29
N ASN A 45 10.71 11.52 23.90
CA ASN A 45 11.82 12.43 23.66
C ASN A 45 11.76 12.86 22.19
N THR A 46 11.76 14.17 21.97
CA THR A 46 11.88 14.78 20.64
C THR A 46 13.07 15.73 20.62
N ILE A 47 13.62 15.95 19.44
CA ILE A 47 14.66 16.98 19.27
C ILE A 47 13.94 18.27 18.92
N SER A 48 14.14 19.29 19.75
CA SER A 48 13.60 20.62 19.51
C SER A 48 14.16 21.18 18.20
N PRO A 49 13.31 21.60 17.25
CA PRO A 49 13.79 22.16 15.99
C PRO A 49 14.52 23.50 16.13
N THR A 50 14.40 24.15 17.30
CA THR A 50 15.03 25.45 17.58
C THR A 50 16.36 25.35 18.31
N THR A 51 16.48 24.40 19.23
CA THR A 51 17.67 24.26 20.09
C THR A 51 18.55 23.07 19.74
N ASN A 52 18.08 22.12 18.93
CA ASN A 52 18.69 20.82 18.64
C ASN A 52 18.94 19.97 19.91
N GLU A 53 18.28 20.29 21.01
CA GLU A 53 18.40 19.57 22.28
C GLU A 53 17.23 18.56 22.43
N LEU A 54 17.47 17.53 23.23
CA LEU A 54 16.47 16.54 23.59
C LEU A 54 15.48 17.17 24.60
N GLU A 55 14.25 17.34 24.15
CA GLU A 55 13.13 17.76 25.00
C GLU A 55 12.19 16.57 25.26
N SER A 56 11.87 16.37 26.54
CA SER A 56 10.86 15.39 26.94
C SER A 56 9.49 16.06 26.91
N THR A 57 8.64 15.65 25.97
CA THR A 57 7.26 16.15 25.86
C THR A 57 6.30 15.18 26.52
N LEU A 58 5.48 15.66 27.44
CA LEU A 58 4.42 14.90 28.07
C LEU A 58 3.15 15.04 27.22
N VAL A 59 2.60 13.91 26.78
CA VAL A 59 1.34 13.86 26.06
C VAL A 59 0.30 13.16 26.91
N THR A 60 -0.84 13.80 27.06
CA THR A 60 -2.03 13.24 27.74
C THR A 60 -3.03 12.79 26.70
N VAL A 61 -3.71 11.67 26.98
CA VAL A 61 -4.75 11.16 26.09
C VAL A 61 -6.01 11.98 26.25
N GLU A 62 -6.49 12.57 25.16
CA GLU A 62 -7.74 13.33 25.13
C GLU A 62 -8.93 12.41 24.79
N ASN A 63 -10.09 12.71 25.41
CA ASN A 63 -11.31 11.97 25.15
C ASN A 63 -11.98 12.48 23.87
N MET A 64 -11.98 11.66 22.81
CA MET A 64 -12.60 12.01 21.54
C MET A 64 -14.10 11.69 21.47
N LEU A 65 -14.69 11.04 22.49
CA LEU A 65 -16.13 10.78 22.59
C LEU A 65 -16.91 11.89 23.28
N ASN A 66 -16.24 12.89 23.85
CA ASN A 66 -16.91 14.06 24.42
C ASN A 66 -17.39 15.03 23.31
N PHE A 67 -18.14 16.05 23.70
CA PHE A 67 -18.68 17.04 22.74
C PHE A 67 -17.57 17.79 21.98
N ASP A 68 -16.47 18.13 22.64
CA ASP A 68 -15.36 18.84 22.03
C ASP A 68 -14.58 17.96 21.06
N GLY A 69 -14.35 16.67 21.40
CA GLY A 69 -13.73 15.69 20.52
C GLY A 69 -14.58 15.44 19.28
N MET A 70 -15.89 15.29 19.42
CA MET A 70 -16.79 15.14 18.28
C MET A 70 -16.82 16.41 17.41
N LYS A 71 -16.88 17.58 18.03
CA LYS A 71 -16.79 18.86 17.31
C LYS A 71 -15.48 18.96 16.54
N TYR A 72 -14.35 18.58 17.14
CA TYR A 72 -13.03 18.55 16.48
C TYR A 72 -13.06 17.67 15.24
N ILE A 73 -13.57 16.43 15.34
CA ILE A 73 -13.64 15.48 14.23
C ILE A 73 -14.42 16.08 13.05
N PHE A 74 -15.62 16.61 13.30
CA PHE A 74 -16.45 17.16 12.23
C PHE A 74 -15.92 18.50 11.67
N SER A 75 -15.37 19.37 12.51
CA SER A 75 -14.81 20.65 12.06
C SER A 75 -13.57 20.45 11.19
N ASN A 76 -12.76 19.42 11.49
CA ASN A 76 -11.52 19.17 10.76
C ASN A 76 -11.67 18.13 9.64
N ALA A 77 -12.85 17.52 9.46
CA ALA A 77 -13.06 16.48 8.47
C ALA A 77 -12.69 16.91 7.05
N MET A 78 -13.15 18.11 6.64
CA MET A 78 -12.86 18.63 5.30
C MET A 78 -11.37 18.97 5.16
N THR A 79 -10.78 19.61 6.17
CA THR A 79 -9.36 19.97 6.16
C THR A 79 -8.49 18.72 6.09
N ASN A 80 -8.77 17.71 6.90
CA ASN A 80 -8.05 16.44 6.90
C ASN A 80 -8.20 15.69 5.56
N PHE A 81 -9.37 15.74 4.94
CA PHE A 81 -9.59 15.15 3.63
C PHE A 81 -8.79 15.89 2.54
N LEU A 82 -8.81 17.21 2.52
CA LEU A 82 -8.11 18.02 1.51
C LEU A 82 -6.59 18.03 1.72
N SER A 83 -6.12 17.92 2.95
CA SER A 83 -4.69 17.85 3.28
C SER A 83 -4.10 16.46 3.10
N PHE A 84 -4.92 15.46 2.74
CA PHE A 84 -4.42 14.13 2.42
C PHE A 84 -3.55 14.19 1.15
N ALA A 85 -2.24 14.18 1.35
CA ALA A 85 -1.26 14.41 0.29
C ALA A 85 -1.44 13.55 -0.97
N PRO A 86 -1.82 12.24 -0.89
CA PRO A 86 -2.05 11.42 -2.07
C PRO A 86 -3.30 11.77 -2.88
N LEU A 87 -4.27 12.52 -2.32
CA LEU A 87 -5.57 12.76 -2.96
C LEU A 87 -5.43 13.46 -4.31
N GLY A 88 -4.67 14.55 -4.37
CA GLY A 88 -4.48 15.31 -5.62
C GLY A 88 -3.81 14.47 -6.70
N MET A 89 -2.78 13.70 -6.32
CA MET A 89 -2.06 12.81 -7.22
C MET A 89 -2.95 11.66 -7.74
N LEU A 90 -3.76 11.06 -6.87
CA LEU A 90 -4.72 10.02 -7.26
C LEU A 90 -5.75 10.55 -8.27
N LEU A 91 -6.35 11.70 -8.01
CA LEU A 91 -7.33 12.31 -8.92
C LEU A 91 -6.72 12.63 -10.29
N LEU A 92 -5.53 13.25 -10.31
CA LEU A 92 -4.83 13.58 -11.55
C LEU A 92 -4.48 12.31 -12.34
N THR A 93 -4.03 11.27 -11.66
CA THR A 93 -3.68 9.98 -12.26
C THR A 93 -4.89 9.27 -12.83
N LEU A 94 -6.02 9.24 -12.10
CA LEU A 94 -7.28 8.67 -12.59
C LEU A 94 -7.79 9.41 -13.83
N PHE A 95 -7.66 10.73 -13.85
CA PHE A 95 -8.02 11.55 -15.00
C PHE A 95 -7.14 11.21 -16.22
N GLY A 96 -5.81 11.19 -16.05
CA GLY A 96 -4.87 10.80 -17.11
C GLY A 96 -5.10 9.38 -17.63
N LEU A 97 -5.35 8.42 -16.72
CA LEU A 97 -5.65 7.04 -17.08
C LEU A 97 -6.97 6.93 -17.87
N SER A 98 -7.99 7.69 -17.49
CA SER A 98 -9.28 7.74 -18.18
C SER A 98 -9.11 8.25 -19.61
N ILE A 99 -8.32 9.31 -19.83
CA ILE A 99 -8.00 9.83 -21.16
C ILE A 99 -7.22 8.78 -21.96
N ALA A 100 -6.18 8.19 -21.38
CA ALA A 100 -5.36 7.18 -22.07
C ALA A 100 -6.17 5.94 -22.47
N LYS A 101 -7.17 5.57 -21.66
CA LYS A 101 -8.10 4.49 -21.98
C LYS A 101 -9.09 4.89 -23.09
N SER A 102 -9.70 6.07 -23.00
CA SER A 102 -10.70 6.53 -23.97
C SER A 102 -10.10 6.79 -25.36
N THR A 103 -8.83 7.18 -25.43
CA THR A 103 -8.09 7.36 -26.71
C THR A 103 -7.59 6.06 -27.33
N GLY A 104 -7.74 4.91 -26.62
CA GLY A 104 -7.19 3.62 -27.08
C GLY A 104 -5.67 3.50 -26.95
N LEU A 105 -5.01 4.47 -26.31
CA LEU A 105 -3.56 4.46 -26.10
C LEU A 105 -3.10 3.23 -25.32
N LEU A 106 -3.81 2.90 -24.22
CA LEU A 106 -3.51 1.73 -23.40
C LEU A 106 -3.65 0.43 -24.20
N ASP A 107 -4.75 0.29 -24.94
CA ASP A 107 -4.99 -0.89 -25.79
C ASP A 107 -3.89 -1.07 -26.84
N THR A 108 -3.49 0.02 -27.48
CA THR A 108 -2.44 0.01 -28.51
C THR A 108 -1.07 -0.35 -27.93
N LEU A 109 -0.69 0.26 -26.80
CA LEU A 109 0.57 -0.03 -26.12
C LEU A 109 0.63 -1.49 -25.65
N CYS A 110 -0.43 -1.98 -25.01
CA CYS A 110 -0.50 -3.37 -24.55
C CYS A 110 -0.41 -4.36 -25.72
N LYS A 111 -1.15 -4.10 -26.79
CA LYS A 111 -1.12 -4.95 -28.00
C LYS A 111 0.22 -4.93 -28.71
N ARG A 112 0.89 -3.80 -28.76
CA ARG A 112 2.14 -3.66 -29.50
C ARG A 112 3.37 -4.14 -28.74
N CYS A 113 3.41 -3.91 -27.43
CA CYS A 113 4.61 -4.16 -26.63
C CYS A 113 4.64 -5.55 -25.96
N LEU A 114 3.49 -6.13 -25.62
CA LEU A 114 3.43 -7.26 -24.67
C LEU A 114 2.58 -8.46 -25.16
N ILE A 115 2.20 -8.50 -26.43
CA ILE A 115 1.55 -9.70 -27.02
C ILE A 115 2.62 -10.71 -27.44
N LYS A 116 2.37 -11.98 -27.13
CA LYS A 116 3.22 -13.15 -27.47
C LYS A 116 4.52 -13.29 -26.63
N ILE A 117 4.53 -12.78 -25.42
CA ILE A 117 5.61 -13.02 -24.47
C ILE A 117 5.32 -14.33 -23.69
N ASP A 118 6.38 -15.07 -23.34
CA ASP A 118 6.25 -16.25 -22.47
C ASP A 118 5.53 -15.86 -21.17
N ASN A 119 4.62 -16.72 -20.73
CA ASN A 119 3.78 -16.50 -19.57
C ASN A 119 4.56 -16.14 -18.29
N LYS A 120 5.69 -16.78 -18.06
CA LYS A 120 6.54 -16.52 -16.88
C LYS A 120 7.23 -15.17 -16.98
N ILE A 121 7.69 -14.82 -18.18
CA ILE A 121 8.33 -13.52 -18.45
C ILE A 121 7.31 -12.40 -18.30
N LEU A 122 6.10 -12.58 -18.81
CA LEU A 122 5.02 -11.60 -18.64
C LEU A 122 4.72 -11.34 -17.16
N THR A 123 4.58 -12.41 -16.37
CA THR A 123 4.31 -12.29 -14.92
C THR A 123 5.46 -11.59 -14.21
N PHE A 124 6.72 -11.93 -14.53
CA PHE A 124 7.89 -11.27 -13.96
C PHE A 124 7.92 -9.78 -14.31
N ILE A 125 7.74 -9.43 -15.58
CA ILE A 125 7.71 -8.02 -16.03
C ILE A 125 6.63 -7.23 -15.29
N VAL A 126 5.43 -7.79 -15.17
CA VAL A 126 4.32 -7.12 -14.47
C VAL A 126 4.66 -6.87 -13.01
N ILE A 127 5.16 -7.88 -12.29
CA ILE A 127 5.53 -7.71 -10.87
C ILE A 127 6.68 -6.72 -10.73
N PHE A 128 7.70 -6.82 -11.56
CA PHE A 128 8.88 -5.96 -11.51
C PHE A 128 8.54 -4.48 -11.80
N LEU A 129 7.76 -4.22 -12.87
CA LEU A 129 7.26 -2.88 -13.16
C LEU A 129 6.36 -2.34 -12.03
N ALA A 130 5.54 -3.23 -11.45
CA ALA A 130 4.71 -2.87 -10.32
C ALA A 130 5.54 -2.50 -9.07
N THR A 131 6.63 -3.23 -8.82
CA THR A 131 7.57 -2.91 -7.74
C THR A 131 8.24 -1.54 -7.96
N ILE A 132 8.66 -1.25 -9.18
CA ILE A 132 9.27 0.06 -9.52
C ILE A 132 8.25 1.21 -9.43
N SER A 133 6.99 0.95 -9.73
CA SER A 133 5.95 1.99 -9.74
C SER A 133 5.69 2.62 -8.37
N SER A 134 6.11 1.99 -7.29
CA SER A 134 6.05 2.54 -5.93
C SER A 134 6.84 3.84 -5.74
N LEU A 135 7.77 4.16 -6.67
CA LEU A 135 8.41 5.47 -6.72
C LEU A 135 7.42 6.64 -6.71
N ILE A 136 6.24 6.43 -7.28
CA ILE A 136 5.18 7.44 -7.41
C ILE A 136 4.05 7.15 -6.40
N ASN A 137 4.39 6.61 -5.23
CA ASN A 137 3.41 6.23 -4.19
C ASN A 137 2.31 5.27 -4.70
N ASP A 138 1.06 5.52 -4.30
CA ASP A 138 -0.10 4.66 -4.58
C ASP A 138 -0.57 4.65 -6.05
N VAL A 139 0.04 5.46 -6.91
CA VAL A 139 -0.32 5.57 -8.33
C VAL A 139 -0.19 4.22 -9.05
N GLY A 140 0.77 3.39 -8.64
CA GLY A 140 0.95 2.04 -9.16
C GLY A 140 -0.30 1.17 -9.06
N TYR A 141 -1.04 1.25 -7.95
CA TYR A 141 -2.29 0.49 -7.79
C TYR A 141 -3.36 0.91 -8.81
N VAL A 142 -3.46 2.18 -9.09
CA VAL A 142 -4.49 2.71 -9.99
C VAL A 142 -4.19 2.39 -11.45
N ILE A 143 -2.92 2.47 -11.85
CA ILE A 143 -2.49 2.30 -13.24
C ILE A 143 -2.22 0.84 -13.56
N LEU A 144 -1.39 0.17 -12.77
CA LEU A 144 -0.85 -1.14 -13.15
C LEU A 144 -1.83 -2.28 -12.96
N ILE A 145 -2.74 -2.21 -11.98
CA ILE A 145 -3.71 -3.28 -11.78
C ILE A 145 -4.62 -3.45 -13.01
N PRO A 146 -5.31 -2.42 -13.53
CA PRO A 146 -6.15 -2.59 -14.71
C PRO A 146 -5.35 -2.92 -15.98
N ILE A 147 -4.16 -2.33 -16.16
CA ILE A 147 -3.30 -2.65 -17.30
C ILE A 147 -2.86 -4.11 -17.26
N SER A 148 -2.47 -4.61 -16.10
CA SER A 148 -2.04 -6.01 -15.92
C SER A 148 -3.17 -6.99 -16.17
N ALA A 149 -4.39 -6.69 -15.72
CA ALA A 149 -5.56 -7.49 -16.02
C ALA A 149 -5.77 -7.63 -17.54
N MET A 150 -5.66 -6.50 -18.25
CA MET A 150 -5.81 -6.46 -19.71
C MET A 150 -4.67 -7.20 -20.42
N LEU A 151 -3.42 -7.04 -19.97
CA LEU A 151 -2.26 -7.75 -20.52
C LEU A 151 -2.39 -9.26 -20.41
N PHE A 152 -2.85 -9.77 -19.26
CA PHE A 152 -3.08 -11.19 -19.08
C PHE A 152 -4.20 -11.68 -19.97
N LEU A 153 -5.31 -10.93 -20.10
CA LEU A 153 -6.41 -11.27 -20.98
C LEU A 153 -5.96 -11.35 -22.46
N LEU A 154 -5.18 -10.37 -22.94
CA LEU A 154 -4.63 -10.34 -24.29
C LEU A 154 -3.66 -11.51 -24.59
N ASN A 155 -3.05 -12.07 -23.56
CA ASN A 155 -2.21 -13.27 -23.64
C ASN A 155 -2.99 -14.57 -23.34
N ASN A 156 -4.32 -14.56 -23.46
CA ASN A 156 -5.21 -15.70 -23.20
C ASN A 156 -5.06 -16.29 -21.79
N ARG A 157 -4.73 -15.44 -20.82
CA ARG A 157 -4.59 -15.80 -19.42
C ARG A 157 -5.72 -15.24 -18.57
N ASN A 158 -5.91 -15.82 -17.41
CA ASN A 158 -6.91 -15.33 -16.46
C ASN A 158 -6.55 -13.91 -15.99
N PRO A 159 -7.39 -12.87 -16.23
CA PRO A 159 -7.10 -11.49 -15.84
C PRO A 159 -6.95 -11.31 -14.33
N HIS A 160 -7.56 -12.16 -13.51
CA HIS A 160 -7.37 -12.13 -12.07
C HIS A 160 -5.91 -12.40 -11.65
N LEU A 161 -5.16 -13.20 -12.43
CA LEU A 161 -3.73 -13.39 -12.19
C LEU A 161 -2.95 -12.09 -12.39
N GLY A 162 -3.31 -11.30 -13.42
CA GLY A 162 -2.71 -9.99 -13.67
C GLY A 162 -2.99 -9.01 -12.52
N ILE A 163 -4.23 -8.99 -12.02
CA ILE A 163 -4.60 -8.18 -10.86
C ILE A 163 -3.75 -8.54 -9.64
N ILE A 164 -3.65 -9.84 -9.33
CA ILE A 164 -2.89 -10.33 -8.18
C ILE A 164 -1.40 -10.02 -8.35
N ALA A 165 -0.85 -10.21 -9.57
CA ALA A 165 0.56 -9.93 -9.87
C ALA A 165 0.90 -8.45 -9.67
N ALA A 166 0.09 -7.55 -10.22
CA ALA A 166 0.30 -6.12 -10.08
C ALA A 166 0.11 -5.66 -8.64
N PHE A 167 -0.93 -6.12 -7.96
CA PHE A 167 -1.17 -5.77 -6.56
C PHE A 167 -0.01 -6.22 -5.67
N ALA A 168 0.48 -7.46 -5.83
CA ALA A 168 1.62 -7.96 -5.08
C ALA A 168 2.89 -7.15 -5.38
N GLY A 169 3.15 -6.82 -6.65
CA GLY A 169 4.32 -6.04 -7.05
C GLY A 169 4.32 -4.63 -6.47
N VAL A 170 3.20 -3.91 -6.54
CA VAL A 170 3.09 -2.57 -5.93
C VAL A 170 3.25 -2.66 -4.42
N SER A 171 2.66 -3.68 -3.78
CA SER A 171 2.82 -3.91 -2.33
C SER A 171 4.27 -4.20 -1.94
N PHE A 172 5.02 -4.95 -2.75
CA PHE A 172 6.46 -5.16 -2.53
C PHE A 172 7.23 -3.86 -2.63
N GLY A 173 6.84 -3.00 -3.57
CA GLY A 173 7.49 -1.74 -3.86
C GLY A 173 7.50 -0.73 -2.70
N TYR A 174 6.66 -0.89 -1.69
CA TYR A 174 6.72 -0.06 -0.49
C TYR A 174 8.01 -0.26 0.32
N GLY A 175 8.56 -1.45 0.30
CA GLY A 175 9.79 -1.76 1.03
C GLY A 175 11.02 -1.91 0.14
N VAL A 176 10.85 -2.01 -1.18
CA VAL A 176 11.93 -2.25 -2.13
C VAL A 176 11.66 -1.54 -3.46
N SER A 177 12.69 -0.91 -4.02
CA SER A 177 12.62 -0.17 -5.28
C SER A 177 13.98 -0.22 -5.98
N ILE A 178 14.09 0.31 -7.20
CA ILE A 178 15.38 0.47 -7.89
C ILE A 178 15.99 1.84 -7.59
N PHE A 179 15.15 2.81 -7.23
CA PHE A 179 15.58 4.16 -6.92
C PHE A 179 15.10 4.56 -5.54
N VAL A 180 15.70 5.61 -5.00
CA VAL A 180 15.23 6.27 -3.79
C VAL A 180 13.81 6.80 -4.05
N GLY A 181 12.84 6.28 -3.35
CA GLY A 181 11.44 6.68 -3.46
C GLY A 181 11.04 7.72 -2.42
N SER A 182 9.79 8.14 -2.48
CA SER A 182 9.23 9.08 -1.51
C SER A 182 9.19 8.52 -0.09
N MET A 183 9.12 7.20 0.04
CA MET A 183 9.12 6.54 1.36
C MET A 183 10.46 6.71 2.07
N GLU A 184 11.58 6.48 1.38
CA GLU A 184 12.93 6.70 1.91
C GLU A 184 13.15 8.16 2.28
N VAL A 185 12.73 9.09 1.40
CA VAL A 185 12.85 10.54 1.67
C VAL A 185 12.10 10.93 2.95
N ASN A 186 10.91 10.37 3.16
CA ASN A 186 10.10 10.68 4.34
C ASN A 186 10.63 10.01 5.63
N LEU A 187 11.22 8.81 5.54
CA LEU A 187 11.69 8.06 6.71
C LEU A 187 13.08 8.48 7.20
N ILE A 188 13.92 9.03 6.34
CA ILE A 188 15.30 9.40 6.73
C ILE A 188 15.37 10.43 7.83
N PRO A 189 14.59 11.54 7.84
CA PRO A 189 14.60 12.48 8.94
C PRO A 189 14.30 11.82 10.28
N ASP A 190 13.25 10.98 10.33
CA ASP A 190 12.85 10.28 11.54
C ASP A 190 13.91 9.26 11.99
N THR A 191 14.47 8.52 11.03
CA THR A 191 15.53 7.54 11.30
C THR A 191 16.80 8.23 11.78
N THR A 192 17.17 9.37 11.17
CA THR A 192 18.33 10.16 11.59
C THR A 192 18.12 10.72 13.00
N THR A 193 16.92 11.22 13.29
CA THR A 193 16.56 11.70 14.63
C THR A 193 16.67 10.59 15.67
N ALA A 194 16.13 9.40 15.37
CA ALA A 194 16.25 8.25 16.25
C ALA A 194 17.71 7.80 16.46
N ALA A 195 18.52 7.79 15.40
CA ALA A 195 19.95 7.45 15.51
C ALA A 195 20.74 8.45 16.37
N ARG A 196 20.40 9.74 16.29
CA ARG A 196 21.04 10.80 17.10
C ARG A 196 20.71 10.72 18.57
N LEU A 197 19.70 10.00 18.98
CA LEU A 197 19.45 9.70 20.40
C LEU A 197 20.56 8.83 21.01
N ILE A 198 21.26 8.06 20.18
CA ILE A 198 22.35 7.14 20.60
C ILE A 198 23.72 7.77 20.28
N ASP A 199 23.85 8.33 19.06
CA ASP A 199 25.08 8.97 18.58
C ASP A 199 24.73 10.32 17.94
N ALA A 200 25.07 11.41 18.61
CA ALA A 200 24.80 12.79 18.16
C ALA A 200 25.42 13.12 16.79
N SER A 201 26.46 12.39 16.37
CA SER A 201 27.11 12.55 15.07
C SER A 201 26.46 11.72 13.94
N ALA A 202 25.45 10.90 14.24
CA ALA A 202 24.84 10.01 13.27
C ALA A 202 24.23 10.78 12.09
N HIS A 203 24.58 10.37 10.89
CA HIS A 203 24.05 10.88 9.63
C HIS A 203 23.69 9.72 8.71
N ILE A 204 22.42 9.64 8.33
CA ILE A 204 21.93 8.59 7.44
C ILE A 204 21.75 9.19 6.05
N SER A 205 22.45 8.62 5.07
CA SER A 205 22.31 9.02 3.66
C SER A 205 21.08 8.43 3.02
N LEU A 206 20.49 9.16 2.08
CA LEU A 206 19.39 8.68 1.21
C LEU A 206 19.73 7.38 0.46
N THR A 207 21.00 7.13 0.21
CA THR A 207 21.47 5.96 -0.55
C THR A 207 21.96 4.81 0.33
N SER A 208 21.88 4.93 1.65
CA SER A 208 22.41 3.92 2.59
C SER A 208 21.89 2.51 2.32
N ASN A 209 20.61 2.38 1.94
CA ASN A 209 19.96 1.10 1.67
C ASN A 209 19.84 0.74 0.17
N LEU A 210 20.36 1.58 -0.73
CA LEU A 210 20.09 1.47 -2.17
C LEU A 210 20.42 0.09 -2.75
N PHE A 211 21.58 -0.48 -2.41
CA PHE A 211 21.97 -1.81 -2.90
C PHE A 211 21.04 -2.92 -2.41
N ILE A 212 20.61 -2.83 -1.16
CA ILE A 212 19.72 -3.80 -0.54
C ILE A 212 18.35 -3.75 -1.21
N ILE A 213 17.77 -2.57 -1.39
CA ILE A 213 16.44 -2.41 -1.99
C ILE A 213 16.43 -2.84 -3.46
N ILE A 214 17.50 -2.59 -4.24
CA ILE A 214 17.64 -3.07 -5.62
C ILE A 214 17.70 -4.60 -5.64
N ALA A 215 18.54 -5.21 -4.82
CA ALA A 215 18.65 -6.67 -4.75
C ALA A 215 17.31 -7.33 -4.38
N PHE A 216 16.64 -6.81 -3.37
CA PHE A 216 15.33 -7.33 -2.95
C PHE A 216 14.23 -7.08 -3.97
N SER A 217 14.24 -6.01 -4.75
CA SER A 217 13.26 -5.78 -5.81
C SER A 217 13.30 -6.89 -6.86
N ILE A 218 14.49 -7.35 -7.24
CA ILE A 218 14.68 -8.46 -8.18
C ILE A 218 14.27 -9.78 -7.54
N ILE A 219 14.73 -10.05 -6.32
CA ILE A 219 14.43 -11.30 -5.59
C ILE A 219 12.92 -11.44 -5.39
N LEU A 220 12.23 -10.41 -4.91
CA LEU A 220 10.79 -10.45 -4.67
C LEU A 220 10.00 -10.61 -5.97
N SER A 221 10.46 -10.00 -7.07
CA SER A 221 9.84 -10.19 -8.38
C SER A 221 9.95 -11.62 -8.88
N ILE A 222 11.09 -12.27 -8.67
CA ILE A 222 11.30 -13.69 -9.01
C ILE A 222 10.43 -14.59 -8.11
N VAL A 223 10.46 -14.39 -6.81
CA VAL A 223 9.67 -15.16 -5.84
C VAL A 223 8.17 -14.98 -6.10
N GLY A 224 7.71 -13.75 -6.32
CA GLY A 224 6.33 -13.45 -6.66
C GLY A 224 5.90 -14.15 -7.95
N THR A 225 6.76 -14.16 -8.98
CA THR A 225 6.51 -14.88 -10.23
C THR A 225 6.36 -16.38 -9.98
N ILE A 226 7.24 -16.98 -9.21
CA ILE A 226 7.18 -18.41 -8.88
C ILE A 226 5.87 -18.75 -8.14
N ILE A 227 5.49 -17.94 -7.17
CA ILE A 227 4.24 -18.14 -6.40
C ILE A 227 3.03 -18.03 -7.33
N ILE A 228 2.98 -16.98 -8.16
CA ILE A 228 1.84 -16.79 -9.08
C ILE A 228 1.75 -17.93 -10.08
N GLU A 229 2.85 -18.31 -10.73
CA GLU A 229 2.84 -19.34 -11.78
C GLU A 229 2.62 -20.75 -11.22
N LYS A 230 3.26 -21.10 -10.09
CA LYS A 230 3.20 -22.47 -9.57
C LYS A 230 2.07 -22.72 -8.57
N ILE A 231 1.61 -21.69 -7.86
CA ILE A 231 0.61 -21.87 -6.79
C ILE A 231 -0.72 -21.26 -7.17
N ILE A 232 -0.75 -20.01 -7.65
CA ILE A 232 -2.00 -19.27 -7.86
C ILE A 232 -2.62 -19.63 -9.21
N ALA A 233 -1.84 -19.64 -10.29
CA ALA A 233 -2.34 -19.93 -11.63
C ALA A 233 -3.04 -21.31 -11.74
N PRO A 234 -2.49 -22.40 -11.19
CA PRO A 234 -3.19 -23.70 -11.22
C PRO A 234 -4.50 -23.70 -10.43
N ARG A 235 -4.61 -22.89 -9.37
CA ARG A 235 -5.82 -22.82 -8.52
C ARG A 235 -6.92 -21.99 -9.14
N LEU A 236 -6.61 -20.96 -9.90
CA LEU A 236 -7.60 -20.11 -10.58
C LEU A 236 -8.13 -20.72 -11.88
N GLY A 237 -7.34 -21.59 -12.52
CA GLY A 237 -7.73 -22.23 -13.77
C GLY A 237 -7.84 -21.27 -14.96
N LYS A 238 -8.36 -21.80 -16.08
CA LYS A 238 -8.58 -21.01 -17.30
C LYS A 238 -9.78 -20.07 -17.14
N TYR A 239 -9.60 -18.83 -17.58
CA TYR A 239 -10.69 -17.88 -17.67
C TYR A 239 -11.71 -18.33 -18.72
N LYS A 240 -12.97 -18.41 -18.32
CA LYS A 240 -14.10 -18.62 -19.24
C LYS A 240 -14.82 -17.28 -19.34
N GLU A 241 -14.78 -16.67 -20.50
CA GLU A 241 -15.65 -15.55 -20.80
C GLU A 241 -17.11 -16.01 -20.67
N LYS A 242 -17.88 -15.29 -19.88
CA LYS A 242 -19.33 -15.51 -19.75
C LYS A 242 -20.05 -14.72 -20.80
#